data_e7efb4a29afc523b88a6d16d06dfd9e1
#
_entry.id   e7efb4a29afc523b88a6d16d06dfd9e1
#
_cell.length_a   1.000
_cell.length_b   1.000
_cell.length_c   1.000
_cell.angle_alpha   90.00
_cell.angle_beta   90.00
_cell.angle_gamma   90.00
#
_symmetry.space_group_name_H-M   'P 1'
#
loop_
_entity.id
_entity.type
_entity.pdbx_description
1 polymer ?
#
loop_
_entity_poly.entity_id
_entity_poly.type
_entity_poly.pdbx_seq_one_letter_code
_entity_poly.pdbx_strand_id
1 'polypeptide(L)'
;MGDNRHLPESELDIMLVIWNNPQAVSAPAILEGLEKPLTASALHSYLKRLEEKGFLSCTKRGKMNTYTALVTREEYQRSAGSSMLKKLYNNSLSHFAAALYDGTKVD
;
A
#
# COMPACT_ATOMS: atom_id res chain seq x y z
N MET A 1 8.47 10.21 -10.97
CA MET A 1 8.21 10.03 -10.69
C MET A 1 7.16 9.50 -9.95
N GLY A 2 6.40 9.87 -9.41
CA GLY A 2 5.36 9.39 -8.66
C GLY A 2 4.64 8.21 -9.15
N ASP A 3 5.01 7.82 -10.27
CA ASP A 3 4.38 6.76 -10.81
C ASP A 3 4.79 5.49 -10.23
N ASN A 4 5.72 5.41 -9.38
CA ASN A 4 6.13 4.22 -8.87
C ASN A 4 5.51 3.95 -7.61
N ARG A 5 4.25 4.22 -7.42
CA ARG A 5 3.58 3.99 -6.19
C ARG A 5 2.90 2.66 -6.12
N HIS A 6 3.04 1.86 -7.14
CA HIS A 6 2.45 0.52 -7.12
C HIS A 6 3.34 -0.39 -6.30
N LEU A 7 2.82 -0.92 -5.21
CA LEU A 7 3.61 -1.74 -4.29
C LEU A 7 3.55 -3.21 -4.65
N PRO A 8 4.68 -3.93 -4.51
CA PRO A 8 4.64 -5.38 -4.60
C PRO A 8 3.67 -5.96 -3.57
N GLU A 9 3.21 -7.16 -3.81
CA GLU A 9 2.18 -7.77 -2.98
C GLU A 9 2.55 -7.80 -1.50
N SER A 10 3.78 -8.21 -1.19
CA SER A 10 4.19 -8.30 0.22
C SER A 10 4.21 -6.95 0.89
N GLU A 11 4.66 -5.92 0.20
CA GLU A 11 4.69 -4.57 0.77
C GLU A 11 3.27 -4.03 0.93
N LEU A 12 2.40 -4.34 0.00
CA LEU A 12 1.03 -3.91 0.08
C LEU A 12 0.32 -4.59 1.27
N ASP A 13 0.57 -5.86 1.47
CA ASP A 13 0.00 -6.59 2.60
C ASP A 13 0.38 -5.93 3.93
N ILE A 14 1.62 -5.50 4.05
CA ILE A 14 2.10 -4.82 5.24
C ILE A 14 1.37 -3.49 5.42
N MET A 15 1.26 -2.72 4.34
CA MET A 15 0.56 -1.44 4.43
C MET A 15 -0.92 -1.63 4.78
N LEU A 16 -1.54 -2.71 4.31
CA LEU A 16 -2.93 -2.97 4.66
C LEU A 16 -3.11 -3.20 6.16
N VAL A 17 -2.16 -3.88 6.79
CA VAL A 17 -2.20 -4.04 8.23
C VAL A 17 -2.07 -2.69 8.93
N ILE A 18 -1.13 -1.86 8.46
CA ILE A 18 -0.91 -0.55 9.06
C ILE A 18 -2.14 0.33 8.85
N TRP A 19 -2.71 0.34 7.67
CA TRP A 19 -3.90 1.15 7.38
C TRP A 19 -5.13 0.70 8.20
N ASN A 20 -5.19 -0.58 8.54
CA ASN A 20 -6.32 -1.11 9.31
C ASN A 20 -6.19 -0.77 10.80
N ASN A 21 -5.08 -0.21 11.22
CA ASN A 21 -4.89 0.17 12.61
C ASN A 21 -4.90 1.68 12.75
N PRO A 22 -5.69 2.22 13.66
CA PRO A 22 -5.77 3.68 13.81
C PRO A 22 -4.56 4.29 14.47
N GLN A 23 -3.72 3.47 15.07
CA GLN A 23 -2.54 3.96 15.77
C GLN A 23 -1.28 3.33 15.22
N ALA A 24 -0.14 3.85 15.63
CA ALA A 24 1.14 3.28 15.21
C ALA A 24 1.23 1.80 15.58
N VAL A 25 1.84 1.00 14.74
CA VAL A 25 1.86 -0.45 14.87
C VAL A 25 3.30 -0.92 15.02
N SER A 26 3.54 -1.84 15.94
CA SER A 26 4.87 -2.42 16.11
C SER A 26 5.09 -3.54 15.10
N ALA A 27 6.37 -3.91 14.90
CA ALA A 27 6.67 -5.00 13.98
C ALA A 27 6.01 -6.32 14.39
N PRO A 28 6.03 -6.73 15.66
CA PRO A 28 5.31 -7.94 16.03
C PRO A 28 3.82 -7.88 15.75
N ALA A 29 3.21 -6.72 15.94
CA ALA A 29 1.78 -6.57 15.64
C ALA A 29 1.52 -6.70 14.15
N ILE A 30 2.42 -6.18 13.32
CA ILE A 30 2.29 -6.33 11.87
C ILE A 30 2.37 -7.81 11.50
N LEU A 31 3.33 -8.52 12.07
CA LEU A 31 3.47 -9.95 11.76
C LEU A 31 2.21 -10.72 12.12
N GLU A 32 1.60 -10.39 13.24
CA GLU A 32 0.38 -11.04 13.64
C GLU A 32 -0.78 -10.73 12.71
N GLY A 33 -0.80 -9.57 12.14
CA GLY A 33 -1.88 -9.16 11.26
C GLY A 33 -1.76 -9.66 9.84
N LEU A 34 -0.60 -10.21 9.47
CA LEU A 34 -0.39 -10.68 8.11
C LEU A 34 -0.99 -12.07 7.94
N GLU A 35 -1.67 -12.28 6.84
CA GLU A 35 -2.22 -13.58 6.54
C GLU A 35 -1.15 -14.55 6.11
N LYS A 36 -0.18 -14.07 5.38
CA LYS A 36 0.94 -14.89 4.96
C LYS A 36 2.10 -14.71 5.92
N PRO A 37 2.64 -15.77 6.46
CA PRO A 37 3.74 -15.63 7.42
C PRO A 37 4.99 -15.03 6.79
N LEU A 38 5.65 -14.19 7.56
CA LEU A 38 6.95 -13.62 7.17
C LEU A 38 7.89 -13.79 8.33
N THR A 39 9.17 -13.92 8.04
CA THR A 39 10.17 -13.86 9.10
C THR A 39 10.33 -12.41 9.54
N ALA A 40 10.81 -12.21 10.75
CA ALA A 40 11.08 -10.87 11.23
C ALA A 40 12.09 -10.16 10.35
N SER A 41 13.07 -10.88 9.86
CA SER A 41 14.09 -10.31 9.00
C SER A 41 13.50 -9.84 7.69
N ALA A 42 12.64 -10.64 7.08
CA ALA A 42 11.98 -10.24 5.84
C ALA A 42 11.09 -9.02 6.07
N LEU A 43 10.34 -9.03 7.17
CA LEU A 43 9.48 -7.89 7.49
C LEU A 43 10.30 -6.61 7.61
N HIS A 44 11.42 -6.66 8.32
CA HIS A 44 12.25 -5.47 8.49
C HIS A 44 12.79 -4.95 7.15
N SER A 45 13.13 -5.84 6.24
CA SER A 45 13.57 -5.42 4.91
C SER A 45 12.47 -4.70 4.15
N TYR A 46 11.26 -5.22 4.21
CA TYR A 46 10.13 -4.59 3.54
C TYR A 46 9.78 -3.25 4.19
N LEU A 47 9.83 -3.20 5.52
CA LEU A 47 9.53 -1.95 6.23
C LEU A 47 10.54 -0.86 5.87
N LYS A 48 11.80 -1.24 5.73
CA LYS A 48 12.82 -0.28 5.34
C LYS A 48 12.55 0.25 3.94
N ARG A 49 12.17 -0.62 3.02
CA ARG A 49 11.83 -0.19 1.67
C ARG A 49 10.64 0.75 1.65
N LEU A 50 9.62 0.43 2.42
CA LEU A 50 8.43 1.29 2.51
C LEU A 50 8.78 2.64 3.09
N GLU A 51 9.66 2.66 4.08
CA GLU A 51 10.11 3.91 4.65
C GLU A 51 10.88 4.74 3.62
N GLU A 52 11.75 4.11 2.87
CA GLU A 52 12.54 4.79 1.84
C GLU A 52 11.66 5.32 0.72
N LYS A 53 10.58 4.62 0.42
CA LYS A 53 9.64 5.08 -0.60
C LYS A 53 8.71 6.17 -0.10
N GLY A 54 8.75 6.47 1.20
CA GLY A 54 7.90 7.51 1.77
C GLY A 54 6.50 7.06 2.13
N PHE A 55 6.26 5.76 2.24
CA PHE A 55 4.94 5.24 2.56
C PHE A 55 4.66 5.20 4.05
N LEU A 56 5.70 5.06 4.86
CA LEU A 56 5.52 5.02 6.30
C LEU A 56 6.69 5.67 7.01
N SER A 57 6.50 5.95 8.28
CA SER A 57 7.58 6.45 9.13
C SER A 57 7.74 5.53 10.32
N CYS A 58 8.95 5.44 10.80
CA CYS A 58 9.30 4.62 11.96
C CYS A 58 9.57 5.55 13.12
N THR A 59 8.96 5.29 14.24
CA THR A 59 9.20 6.07 15.46
C THR A 59 9.59 5.11 16.56
N LYS A 60 10.62 5.45 17.26
CA LYS A 60 11.06 4.61 18.37
C LYS A 60 10.36 5.03 19.64
N ARG A 61 9.76 4.06 20.34
CA ARG A 61 9.16 4.31 21.62
C ARG A 61 9.80 3.39 22.62
N GLY A 62 10.67 3.91 23.43
CA GLY A 62 11.45 3.10 24.35
C GLY A 62 12.34 2.17 23.56
N LYS A 63 12.16 0.88 23.73
CA LYS A 63 12.93 -0.11 23.00
C LYS A 63 12.19 -0.63 21.79
N MET A 64 11.01 -0.11 21.52
CA MET A 64 10.18 -0.64 20.46
C MET A 64 10.05 0.36 19.32
N ASN A 65 10.12 -0.14 18.09
CA ASN A 65 9.85 0.67 16.93
C ASN A 65 8.40 0.53 16.55
N THR A 66 7.77 1.65 16.23
CA THR A 66 6.39 1.64 15.73
C THR A 66 6.34 2.31 14.38
N TYR A 67 5.37 1.95 13.58
CA TYR A 67 5.26 2.37 12.20
C TYR A 67 3.92 3.02 11.95
N THR A 68 3.95 4.13 11.24
CA THR A 68 2.76 4.92 10.93
C THR A 68 2.74 5.22 9.45
N ALA A 69 1.56 5.12 8.84
CA ALA A 69 1.45 5.39 7.41
C ALA A 69 1.58 6.88 7.14
N LEU A 70 2.38 7.23 6.14
CA LEU A 70 2.49 8.60 5.66
C LEU A 70 1.59 8.82 4.47
N VAL A 71 1.22 7.75 3.78
CA VAL A 71 0.32 7.80 2.64
C VAL A 71 -0.96 7.09 3.08
N THR A 72 -2.10 7.70 2.86
CA THR A 72 -3.35 7.08 3.26
C THR A 72 -3.75 6.01 2.25
N ARG A 73 -4.65 5.12 2.67
CA ARG A 73 -5.18 4.10 1.78
C ARG A 73 -5.82 4.74 0.55
N GLU A 74 -6.57 5.82 0.77
CA GLU A 74 -7.25 6.51 -0.31
C GLU A 74 -6.27 7.14 -1.29
N GLU A 75 -5.20 7.72 -0.76
CA GLU A 75 -4.16 8.28 -1.61
C GLU A 75 -3.50 7.20 -2.45
N TYR A 76 -3.24 6.05 -1.84
CA TYR A 76 -2.62 4.95 -2.56
C TYR A 76 -3.56 4.43 -3.63
N GLN A 77 -4.82 4.24 -3.31
CA GLN A 77 -5.80 3.74 -4.25
C GLN A 77 -5.91 4.66 -5.45
N ARG A 78 -5.92 5.96 -5.22
CA ARG A 78 -6.02 6.94 -6.28
C ARG A 78 -4.80 6.87 -7.20
N SER A 79 -3.63 6.81 -6.61
CA SER A 79 -2.38 6.77 -7.36
C SER A 79 -2.24 5.47 -8.14
N ALA A 80 -2.53 4.35 -7.52
CA ALA A 80 -2.44 3.05 -8.18
C ALA A 80 -3.47 2.94 -9.30
N GLY A 81 -4.66 3.45 -9.07
CA GLY A 81 -5.70 3.45 -10.09
C GLY A 81 -5.29 4.26 -11.30
N SER A 82 -4.70 5.40 -11.08
CA SER A 82 -4.22 6.25 -12.16
C SER A 82 -3.15 5.55 -12.98
N SER A 83 -2.20 4.90 -12.33
CA SER A 83 -1.16 4.15 -13.01
C SER A 83 -1.75 3.00 -13.83
N MET A 84 -2.72 2.31 -13.27
CA MET A 84 -3.35 1.21 -13.95
C MET A 84 -4.10 1.69 -15.19
N LEU A 85 -4.76 2.82 -15.08
CA LEU A 85 -5.45 3.42 -16.21
C LEU A 85 -4.48 3.72 -17.35
N LYS A 86 -3.35 4.27 -17.02
CA LYS A 86 -2.35 4.57 -18.03
C LYS A 86 -1.86 3.33 -18.71
N LYS A 87 -1.66 2.28 -17.95
CA LYS A 87 -1.16 1.04 -18.50
C LYS A 87 -2.18 0.35 -19.37
N LEU A 88 -3.41 0.25 -18.90
CA LEU A 88 -4.43 -0.50 -19.59
C LEU A 88 -5.03 0.23 -20.80
N TYR A 89 -5.11 1.53 -20.74
CA TYR A 89 -5.82 2.32 -21.74
C TYR A 89 -4.97 3.40 -22.39
N ASN A 90 -3.67 3.28 -22.27
CA ASN A 90 -2.73 4.19 -22.92
C ASN A 90 -3.05 5.64 -22.60
N ASN A 91 -3.25 5.90 -21.33
CA ASN A 91 -3.59 7.24 -20.84
C ASN A 91 -4.98 7.70 -21.20
N SER A 92 -5.85 6.81 -21.62
CA SER A 92 -7.17 7.21 -22.01
C SER A 92 -8.17 6.95 -20.90
N LEU A 93 -8.48 7.96 -20.14
CA LEU A 93 -9.49 7.85 -19.10
C LEU A 93 -10.86 7.60 -19.68
N SER A 94 -11.11 8.12 -20.89
CA SER A 94 -12.39 7.89 -21.52
C SER A 94 -12.61 6.43 -21.82
N HIS A 95 -11.60 5.73 -22.28
CA HIS A 95 -11.72 4.31 -22.55
C HIS A 95 -12.00 3.53 -21.27
N PHE A 96 -11.33 3.90 -20.19
CA PHE A 96 -11.53 3.23 -18.93
C PHE A 96 -12.95 3.47 -18.43
N ALA A 97 -13.43 4.69 -18.51
CA ALA A 97 -14.76 5.04 -18.07
C ALA A 97 -15.82 4.31 -18.90
N ALA A 98 -15.61 4.21 -20.19
CA ALA A 98 -16.54 3.49 -21.06
C ALA A 98 -16.58 2.01 -20.71
N ALA A 99 -15.44 1.43 -20.47
CA ALA A 99 -15.37 0.01 -20.11
C ALA A 99 -16.08 -0.27 -18.78
N LEU A 100 -15.89 0.60 -17.82
CA LEU A 100 -16.56 0.46 -16.55
C LEU A 100 -18.05 0.63 -16.67
N TYR A 101 -18.46 1.61 -17.46
CA TYR A 101 -19.85 1.91 -17.65
C TYR A 101 -20.55 0.74 -18.33
N ASP A 102 -19.92 0.14 -19.32
CA ASP A 102 -20.49 -1.00 -20.01
C ASP A 102 -20.63 -2.15 -19.03
N GLY A 103 -19.67 -2.35 -18.17
CA GLY A 103 -19.75 -3.39 -17.16
C GLY A 103 -20.91 -3.19 -16.22
N THR A 104 -21.16 -1.96 -15.82
CA THR A 104 -22.27 -1.71 -14.96
C THR A 104 -23.59 -1.80 -15.65
N LYS A 105 -23.63 -1.57 -16.94
CA LYS A 105 -24.86 -1.64 -17.65
C LYS A 105 -25.40 -3.01 -17.75
N VAL A 106 -24.59 -3.97 -17.60
CA VAL A 106 -25.00 -5.32 -17.75
C VAL A 106 -26.00 -5.72 -16.70
N ASP A 107 -26.11 -5.01 -15.64
CA ASP A 107 -27.07 -5.37 -14.65
C ASP A 107 -28.46 -5.42 -15.10
#